data_fa1ce2254057a35648baed3d0ca6699a
#
_entry.id   fa1ce2254057a35648baed3d0ca6699a
#
_cell.length_a   1.000
_cell.length_b   1.000
_cell.length_c   1.000
_cell.angle_alpha   90.00
_cell.angle_beta   90.00
_cell.angle_gamma   90.00
#
_symmetry.space_group_name_H-M   'P 1'
#
loop_
_entity.id
_entity.type
_entity.pdbx_description
1 polymer ?
#
loop_
_entity_poly.entity_id
_entity_poly.type
_entity_poly.pdbx_seq_one_letter_code
_entity_poly.pdbx_strand_id
1 'polypeptide(L)'
;MELVIHADDVGMCHGANRAFVELSHAGTISSGSVMVPCPWFPELAELASNDPTLDVGVHLTLNAEKSHYRWRPVSNASPASGLIDADGYLWRSVSSVREHAHADAVETEWRAQIDRALAAGIDVTHLDAHMGSALAPEWCDRFVAIGVEYRVPIVITVSLGAYGPNNHIVGVSEEAFAPFVQAARDSGLPVFDVVLETDFRRAAGAPVDYRSLLGTAKGELAFCAFHPNTPGEVEVIEPDTSHVRTDEYALFSTLVWKQWLAEQDFVLIGMRELRDRLRR
;
A
#
# COMPACT_ATOMS: atom_id res chain seq x y z
N MET A 1 13.61 -0.43 17.65
CA MET A 1 13.18 -0.37 16.24
C MET A 1 11.69 -0.06 16.19
N GLU A 2 11.26 0.89 15.37
CA GLU A 2 9.86 1.16 15.09
C GLU A 2 9.39 0.28 13.92
N LEU A 3 8.18 -0.27 14.03
CA LEU A 3 7.61 -1.17 13.03
C LEU A 3 6.18 -0.73 12.70
N VAL A 4 5.88 -0.60 11.42
CA VAL A 4 4.53 -0.44 10.90
C VAL A 4 4.06 -1.81 10.38
N ILE A 5 2.95 -2.33 10.88
CA ILE A 5 2.26 -3.49 10.30
C ILE A 5 1.04 -2.96 9.55
N HIS A 6 1.06 -3.07 8.25
CA HIS A 6 0.17 -2.37 7.34
C HIS A 6 -0.71 -3.34 6.52
N ALA A 7 -1.95 -2.94 6.28
CA ALA A 7 -2.85 -3.62 5.36
C ALA A 7 -2.94 -2.86 4.03
N ASP A 8 -2.38 -3.45 2.98
CA ASP A 8 -2.52 -2.98 1.60
C ASP A 8 -3.90 -3.38 1.03
N ASP A 9 -4.26 -2.83 -0.11
CA ASP A 9 -5.45 -3.17 -0.91
C ASP A 9 -6.80 -3.00 -0.19
N VAL A 10 -6.88 -2.19 0.86
CA VAL A 10 -8.17 -1.86 1.48
C VAL A 10 -9.05 -1.12 0.48
N GLY A 11 -10.36 -1.37 0.46
CA GLY A 11 -11.26 -0.83 -0.56
C GLY A 11 -11.36 -1.66 -1.82
N MET A 12 -10.49 -2.67 -2.02
CA MET A 12 -10.59 -3.58 -3.16
C MET A 12 -11.90 -4.37 -3.11
N CYS A 13 -12.20 -4.98 -1.98
CA CYS A 13 -13.45 -5.74 -1.75
C CYS A 13 -13.91 -5.61 -0.29
N HIS A 14 -15.16 -6.01 -0.01
CA HIS A 14 -15.70 -5.98 1.36
C HIS A 14 -14.83 -6.75 2.35
N GLY A 15 -14.32 -7.91 1.94
CA GLY A 15 -13.47 -8.73 2.78
C GLY A 15 -12.17 -8.04 3.23
N ALA A 16 -11.57 -7.20 2.37
CA ALA A 16 -10.40 -6.40 2.70
C ALA A 16 -10.74 -5.30 3.73
N ASN A 17 -11.85 -4.58 3.53
CA ASN A 17 -12.32 -3.56 4.47
C ASN A 17 -12.58 -4.15 5.85
N ARG A 18 -13.29 -5.27 5.88
CA ARG A 18 -13.61 -5.98 7.11
C ARG A 18 -12.35 -6.45 7.85
N ALA A 19 -11.42 -7.08 7.14
CA ALA A 19 -10.16 -7.54 7.72
C ALA A 19 -9.37 -6.36 8.30
N PHE A 20 -9.24 -5.25 7.57
CA PHE A 20 -8.57 -4.06 8.04
C PHE A 20 -9.17 -3.53 9.35
N VAL A 21 -10.48 -3.33 9.41
CA VAL A 21 -11.14 -2.78 10.60
C VAL A 21 -11.01 -3.72 11.80
N GLU A 22 -11.28 -5.01 11.62
CA GLU A 22 -11.18 -6.01 12.70
C GLU A 22 -9.76 -6.11 13.25
N LEU A 23 -8.74 -6.15 12.39
CA LEU A 23 -7.34 -6.27 12.81
C LEU A 23 -6.79 -4.98 13.41
N SER A 24 -7.23 -3.81 12.94
CA SER A 24 -6.90 -2.52 13.55
C SER A 24 -7.46 -2.43 14.97
N HIS A 25 -8.72 -2.77 15.18
CA HIS A 25 -9.32 -2.81 16.52
C HIS A 25 -8.69 -3.87 17.42
N ALA A 26 -8.25 -4.99 16.86
CA ALA A 26 -7.49 -5.99 17.60
C ALA A 26 -6.09 -5.50 18.01
N GLY A 27 -5.55 -4.45 17.32
CA GLY A 27 -4.20 -3.94 17.53
C GLY A 27 -3.12 -4.88 16.96
N THR A 28 -3.43 -5.65 15.94
CA THR A 28 -2.51 -6.58 15.27
C THR A 28 -2.00 -6.05 13.94
N ILE A 29 -2.63 -5.00 13.43
CA ILE A 29 -2.11 -4.10 12.40
C ILE A 29 -2.20 -2.66 12.90
N SER A 30 -1.37 -1.77 12.38
CA SER A 30 -1.26 -0.39 12.87
C SER A 30 -1.68 0.67 11.85
N SER A 31 -1.82 0.31 10.58
CA SER A 31 -2.30 1.19 9.51
C SER A 31 -2.80 0.39 8.31
N GLY A 32 -3.42 1.05 7.35
CA GLY A 32 -3.77 0.47 6.05
C GLY A 32 -3.93 1.56 5.00
N SER A 33 -3.97 1.18 3.73
CA SER A 33 -4.14 2.12 2.64
C SER A 33 -5.23 1.70 1.67
N VAL A 34 -6.01 2.68 1.20
CA VAL A 34 -7.21 2.46 0.41
C VAL A 34 -6.97 2.62 -1.08
N MET A 35 -7.41 1.64 -1.87
CA MET A 35 -7.50 1.71 -3.33
C MET A 35 -8.73 2.51 -3.75
N VAL A 36 -8.56 3.83 -3.93
CA VAL A 36 -9.67 4.75 -4.23
C VAL A 36 -10.43 4.44 -5.53
N PRO A 37 -9.80 3.91 -6.59
CA PRO A 37 -10.52 3.50 -7.81
C PRO A 37 -11.42 2.28 -7.63
N CYS A 38 -11.24 1.50 -6.55
CA CYS A 38 -11.92 0.23 -6.36
C CYS A 38 -13.37 0.40 -5.87
N PRO A 39 -14.27 -0.58 -6.17
CA PRO A 39 -15.70 -0.48 -5.91
C PRO A 39 -16.08 -0.37 -4.43
N TRP A 40 -15.26 -0.89 -3.51
CA TRP A 40 -15.54 -0.87 -2.07
C TRP A 40 -14.90 0.30 -1.32
N PHE A 41 -14.29 1.25 -2.05
CA PHE A 41 -13.83 2.52 -1.48
C PHE A 41 -14.90 3.27 -0.68
N PRO A 42 -16.18 3.41 -1.15
CA PRO A 42 -17.19 4.15 -0.41
C PRO A 42 -17.49 3.57 0.98
N GLU A 43 -17.48 2.24 1.12
CA GLU A 43 -17.67 1.60 2.42
C GLU A 43 -16.53 1.94 3.38
N LEU A 44 -15.27 1.83 2.91
CA LEU A 44 -14.14 2.19 3.76
C LEU A 44 -14.16 3.67 4.14
N ALA A 45 -14.49 4.54 3.21
CA ALA A 45 -14.58 5.97 3.49
C ALA A 45 -15.61 6.28 4.59
N GLU A 46 -16.79 5.63 4.56
CA GLU A 46 -17.79 5.74 5.63
C GLU A 46 -17.25 5.21 6.96
N LEU A 47 -16.60 4.03 6.97
CA LEU A 47 -16.02 3.45 8.19
C LEU A 47 -14.95 4.36 8.78
N ALA A 48 -14.01 4.84 7.96
CA ALA A 48 -12.91 5.69 8.41
C ALA A 48 -13.38 7.09 8.88
N SER A 49 -14.41 7.66 8.24
CA SER A 49 -14.97 8.95 8.67
C SER A 49 -15.69 8.86 10.01
N ASN A 50 -16.27 7.70 10.34
CA ASN A 50 -16.97 7.45 11.59
C ASN A 50 -16.06 6.93 12.71
N ASP A 51 -14.87 6.43 12.37
CA ASP A 51 -13.90 5.91 13.34
C ASP A 51 -12.51 6.55 13.14
N PRO A 52 -12.21 7.64 13.87
CA PRO A 52 -10.93 8.34 13.77
C PRO A 52 -9.74 7.53 14.32
N THR A 53 -9.97 6.37 14.92
CA THR A 53 -8.87 5.49 15.38
C THR A 53 -8.24 4.72 14.23
N LEU A 54 -8.95 4.54 13.12
CA LEU A 54 -8.41 3.90 11.93
C LEU A 54 -7.34 4.79 11.28
N ASP A 55 -6.17 4.22 11.08
CA ASP A 55 -5.03 4.87 10.44
C ASP A 55 -5.01 4.53 8.95
N VAL A 56 -5.53 5.44 8.10
CA VAL A 56 -5.80 5.17 6.69
C VAL A 56 -5.00 6.09 5.79
N GLY A 57 -4.19 5.50 4.91
CA GLY A 57 -3.52 6.17 3.80
C GLY A 57 -4.22 5.97 2.47
N VAL A 58 -3.61 6.47 1.39
CA VAL A 58 -4.05 6.22 0.02
C VAL A 58 -3.07 5.29 -0.69
N HIS A 59 -3.56 4.13 -1.11
CA HIS A 59 -2.85 3.16 -1.94
C HIS A 59 -2.91 3.59 -3.40
N LEU A 60 -1.95 4.42 -3.81
CA LEU A 60 -1.90 5.03 -5.13
C LEU A 60 -1.92 3.95 -6.21
N THR A 61 -3.00 3.90 -6.95
CA THR A 61 -3.34 2.78 -7.84
C THR A 61 -3.27 3.20 -9.29
N LEU A 62 -2.33 2.61 -10.04
CA LEU A 62 -2.17 2.79 -11.49
C LEU A 62 -2.44 1.52 -12.31
N ASN A 63 -2.70 0.40 -11.61
CA ASN A 63 -2.88 -0.91 -12.21
C ASN A 63 -4.24 -1.51 -11.87
N ALA A 64 -4.79 -2.32 -12.78
CA ALA A 64 -5.98 -3.14 -12.57
C ALA A 64 -5.70 -4.54 -13.14
N GLU A 65 -4.91 -5.33 -12.40
CA GLU A 65 -4.28 -6.56 -12.85
C GLU A 65 -5.23 -7.76 -12.91
N LYS A 66 -6.35 -7.72 -12.19
CA LYS A 66 -7.27 -8.85 -12.10
C LYS A 66 -7.96 -9.15 -13.44
N SER A 67 -8.27 -10.41 -13.73
CA SER A 67 -8.83 -10.84 -15.02
C SER A 67 -10.23 -10.29 -15.29
N HIS A 68 -11.10 -10.35 -14.28
CA HIS A 68 -12.53 -10.03 -14.41
C HIS A 68 -13.01 -8.95 -13.43
N TYR A 69 -12.12 -8.47 -12.57
CA TYR A 69 -12.39 -7.44 -11.57
C TYR A 69 -11.45 -6.26 -11.80
N ARG A 70 -11.88 -5.32 -12.64
CA ARG A 70 -11.06 -4.21 -13.11
C ARG A 70 -11.70 -2.87 -12.78
N TRP A 71 -10.87 -1.87 -12.58
CA TRP A 71 -11.27 -0.52 -12.25
C TRP A 71 -10.69 0.49 -13.24
N ARG A 72 -11.36 1.63 -13.31
CA ARG A 72 -10.98 2.77 -14.13
C ARG A 72 -10.24 3.80 -13.27
N PRO A 73 -9.47 4.71 -13.87
CA PRO A 73 -8.92 5.84 -13.12
C PRO A 73 -10.03 6.69 -12.49
N VAL A 74 -9.71 7.35 -11.38
CA VAL A 74 -10.57 8.32 -10.68
C VAL A 74 -10.65 9.61 -11.48
N SER A 75 -9.54 10.00 -12.10
CA SER A 75 -9.47 11.15 -13.00
C SER A 75 -10.24 10.87 -14.30
N ASN A 76 -10.61 11.94 -15.02
CA ASN A 76 -11.19 11.84 -16.36
C ASN A 76 -10.11 11.54 -17.43
N ALA A 77 -9.35 10.46 -17.21
CA ALA A 77 -8.27 10.08 -18.12
C ALA A 77 -8.81 9.73 -19.52
N SER A 78 -8.28 10.40 -20.54
CA SER A 78 -8.53 10.06 -21.93
C SER A 78 -7.53 9.00 -22.42
N PRO A 79 -7.78 8.30 -23.55
CA PRO A 79 -6.78 7.40 -24.13
C PRO A 79 -5.42 8.08 -24.42
N ALA A 80 -5.44 9.36 -24.71
CA ALA A 80 -4.21 10.14 -24.95
C ALA A 80 -3.36 10.33 -23.69
N SER A 81 -3.90 10.07 -22.49
CA SER A 81 -3.14 10.11 -21.24
C SER A 81 -2.16 8.95 -21.10
N GLY A 82 -2.39 7.86 -21.83
CA GLY A 82 -1.66 6.59 -21.70
C GLY A 82 -1.96 5.81 -20.42
N LEU A 83 -2.86 6.28 -19.54
CA LEU A 83 -3.21 5.60 -18.28
C LEU A 83 -4.13 4.39 -18.48
N ILE A 84 -4.90 4.37 -19.55
CA ILE A 84 -5.93 3.36 -19.80
C ILE A 84 -5.63 2.52 -21.03
N ASP A 85 -6.04 1.26 -20.96
CA ASP A 85 -6.00 0.34 -22.10
C ASP A 85 -7.17 0.59 -23.08
N ALA A 86 -7.27 -0.24 -24.13
CA ALA A 86 -8.31 -0.13 -25.17
C ALA A 86 -9.74 -0.29 -24.64
N ASP A 87 -9.92 -0.97 -23.49
CA ASP A 87 -11.20 -1.18 -22.83
C ASP A 87 -11.55 -0.06 -21.82
N GLY A 88 -10.63 0.90 -21.64
CA GLY A 88 -10.79 2.05 -20.75
C GLY A 88 -10.54 1.75 -19.27
N TYR A 89 -9.83 0.69 -18.96
CA TYR A 89 -9.38 0.35 -17.61
C TYR A 89 -7.91 0.72 -17.41
N LEU A 90 -7.48 0.91 -16.17
CA LEU A 90 -6.05 0.97 -15.85
C LEU A 90 -5.33 -0.29 -16.36
N TRP A 91 -4.07 -0.15 -16.73
CA TRP A 91 -3.26 -1.24 -17.26
C TRP A 91 -3.13 -2.41 -16.26
N ARG A 92 -2.88 -3.62 -16.76
CA ARG A 92 -2.76 -4.82 -15.92
C ARG A 92 -1.40 -4.93 -15.22
N SER A 93 -0.37 -4.29 -15.72
CA SER A 93 0.98 -4.44 -15.18
C SER A 93 1.70 -3.10 -15.04
N VAL A 94 2.61 -3.04 -14.07
CA VAL A 94 3.48 -1.86 -13.88
C VAL A 94 4.30 -1.58 -15.13
N SER A 95 4.79 -2.61 -15.83
CA SER A 95 5.53 -2.43 -17.08
C SER A 95 4.70 -1.75 -18.17
N SER A 96 3.41 -2.13 -18.30
CA SER A 96 2.52 -1.48 -19.27
C SER A 96 2.20 -0.03 -18.90
N VAL A 97 2.04 0.27 -17.60
CA VAL A 97 1.89 1.67 -17.16
C VAL A 97 3.13 2.48 -17.54
N ARG A 98 4.34 1.97 -17.25
CA ARG A 98 5.61 2.63 -17.57
C ARG A 98 5.85 2.83 -19.06
N GLU A 99 5.35 1.91 -19.89
CA GLU A 99 5.46 2.00 -21.34
C GLU A 99 4.54 3.06 -21.95
N HIS A 100 3.35 3.26 -21.38
CA HIS A 100 2.30 4.03 -22.03
C HIS A 100 1.93 5.34 -21.32
N ALA A 101 1.97 5.39 -19.99
CA ALA A 101 1.44 6.51 -19.22
C ALA A 101 2.36 7.74 -19.30
N HIS A 102 1.75 8.91 -19.47
CA HIS A 102 2.46 10.18 -19.35
C HIS A 102 2.56 10.60 -17.88
N ALA A 103 3.73 11.05 -17.45
CA ALA A 103 3.99 11.43 -16.06
C ALA A 103 3.01 12.49 -15.51
N ASP A 104 2.59 13.45 -16.34
CA ASP A 104 1.57 14.45 -15.94
C ASP A 104 0.19 13.84 -15.71
N ALA A 105 -0.15 12.80 -16.47
CA ALA A 105 -1.40 12.08 -16.29
C ALA A 105 -1.37 11.20 -15.03
N VAL A 106 -0.22 10.58 -14.73
CA VAL A 106 0.03 9.84 -13.49
C VAL A 106 -0.16 10.76 -12.28
N GLU A 107 0.48 11.92 -12.27
CA GLU A 107 0.33 12.90 -11.20
C GLU A 107 -1.12 13.37 -11.04
N THR A 108 -1.80 13.64 -12.14
CA THR A 108 -3.22 14.05 -12.15
C THR A 108 -4.11 12.95 -11.52
N GLU A 109 -3.85 11.70 -11.86
CA GLU A 109 -4.57 10.55 -11.30
C GLU A 109 -4.33 10.42 -9.78
N TRP A 110 -3.07 10.50 -9.33
CA TRP A 110 -2.75 10.42 -7.91
C TRP A 110 -3.41 11.52 -7.09
N ARG A 111 -3.38 12.76 -7.60
CA ARG A 111 -4.08 13.88 -6.95
C ARG A 111 -5.58 13.64 -6.88
N ALA A 112 -6.18 13.13 -7.96
CA ALA A 112 -7.60 12.80 -7.97
C ALA A 112 -7.95 11.72 -6.94
N GLN A 113 -7.11 10.70 -6.74
CA GLN A 113 -7.29 9.68 -5.72
C GLN A 113 -7.18 10.27 -4.30
N ILE A 114 -6.15 11.06 -4.02
CA ILE A 114 -5.94 11.71 -2.71
C ILE A 114 -7.09 12.66 -2.39
N ASP A 115 -7.43 13.55 -3.32
CA ASP A 115 -8.48 14.55 -3.14
C ASP A 115 -9.85 13.89 -2.93
N ARG A 116 -10.13 12.79 -3.63
CA ARG A 116 -11.35 12.00 -3.43
C ARG A 116 -11.39 11.35 -2.05
N ALA A 117 -10.28 10.84 -1.53
CA ALA A 117 -10.20 10.28 -0.19
C ALA A 117 -10.44 11.37 0.87
N LEU A 118 -9.79 12.52 0.74
CA LEU A 118 -9.99 13.68 1.61
C LEU A 118 -11.43 14.20 1.57
N ALA A 119 -12.02 14.35 0.36
CA ALA A 119 -13.41 14.78 0.19
C ALA A 119 -14.44 13.79 0.76
N ALA A 120 -14.08 12.51 0.85
CA ALA A 120 -14.89 11.48 1.48
C ALA A 120 -14.74 11.43 3.03
N GLY A 121 -13.94 12.34 3.62
CA GLY A 121 -13.77 12.47 5.06
C GLY A 121 -12.66 11.59 5.67
N ILE A 122 -11.82 10.95 4.83
CA ILE A 122 -10.67 10.19 5.33
C ILE A 122 -9.59 11.17 5.81
N ASP A 123 -9.11 11.00 7.05
CA ASP A 123 -7.91 11.67 7.56
C ASP A 123 -6.66 10.98 7.00
N VAL A 124 -6.29 11.31 5.76
CA VAL A 124 -5.18 10.65 5.04
C VAL A 124 -3.88 10.77 5.82
N THR A 125 -3.31 9.62 6.19
CA THR A 125 -2.12 9.55 7.04
C THR A 125 -0.82 9.36 6.28
N HIS A 126 -0.86 8.74 5.10
CA HIS A 126 0.31 8.45 4.26
C HIS A 126 -0.07 8.10 2.83
N LEU A 127 0.93 7.92 1.99
CA LEU A 127 0.81 7.43 0.63
C LEU A 127 1.75 6.24 0.43
N ASP A 128 1.24 5.20 -0.17
CA ASP A 128 2.00 4.07 -0.67
C ASP A 128 1.50 3.71 -2.08
N ALA A 129 1.96 2.62 -2.68
CA ALA A 129 1.67 2.39 -4.09
C ALA A 129 1.37 0.93 -4.40
N HIS A 130 0.19 0.68 -4.94
CA HIS A 130 -0.19 -0.62 -5.47
C HIS A 130 0.87 -1.17 -6.43
N MET A 131 1.34 -2.40 -6.18
CA MET A 131 2.40 -3.07 -6.93
C MET A 131 3.72 -2.27 -7.03
N GLY A 132 3.97 -1.33 -6.11
CA GLY A 132 5.15 -0.48 -6.12
C GLY A 132 5.21 0.52 -7.28
N SER A 133 4.11 0.75 -8.00
CA SER A 133 4.08 1.51 -9.25
C SER A 133 4.59 2.95 -9.14
N ALA A 134 4.47 3.60 -7.96
CA ALA A 134 4.96 4.96 -7.74
C ALA A 134 6.50 5.08 -7.68
N LEU A 135 7.20 3.97 -7.50
CA LEU A 135 8.66 3.93 -7.40
C LEU A 135 9.34 3.95 -8.79
N ALA A 136 8.56 3.94 -9.87
CA ALA A 136 9.09 4.00 -11.22
C ALA A 136 9.81 5.34 -11.46
N PRO A 137 11.05 5.33 -12.01
CA PRO A 137 11.86 6.54 -12.14
C PRO A 137 11.24 7.60 -13.05
N GLU A 138 10.27 7.23 -13.88
CA GLU A 138 9.54 8.12 -14.77
C GLU A 138 8.69 9.16 -14.03
N TRP A 139 8.38 8.91 -12.74
CA TRP A 139 7.52 9.77 -11.91
C TRP A 139 7.76 9.68 -10.39
N CYS A 140 8.80 8.98 -9.95
CA CYS A 140 9.10 8.86 -8.52
C CYS A 140 9.42 10.22 -7.86
N ASP A 141 9.96 11.17 -8.61
CA ASP A 141 10.15 12.56 -8.19
C ASP A 141 8.81 13.23 -7.82
N ARG A 142 7.76 12.98 -8.61
CA ARG A 142 6.41 13.48 -8.35
C ARG A 142 5.79 12.82 -7.11
N PHE A 143 6.07 11.53 -6.89
CA PHE A 143 5.63 10.84 -5.69
C PHE A 143 6.21 11.49 -4.43
N VAL A 144 7.51 11.79 -4.42
CA VAL A 144 8.17 12.53 -3.34
C VAL A 144 7.55 13.92 -3.18
N ALA A 145 7.38 14.67 -4.29
CA ALA A 145 6.82 16.02 -4.27
C ALA A 145 5.39 16.05 -3.70
N ILE A 146 4.54 15.08 -4.06
CA ILE A 146 3.17 14.94 -3.53
C ILE A 146 3.19 14.68 -2.02
N GLY A 147 4.06 13.77 -1.53
CA GLY A 147 4.22 13.55 -0.10
C GLY A 147 4.57 14.83 0.67
N VAL A 148 5.47 15.63 0.12
CA VAL A 148 5.86 16.93 0.70
C VAL A 148 4.68 17.90 0.69
N GLU A 149 3.98 18.04 -0.43
CA GLU A 149 2.88 18.99 -0.60
C GLU A 149 1.70 18.70 0.33
N TYR A 150 1.27 17.44 0.39
CA TYR A 150 0.19 17.02 1.29
C TYR A 150 0.65 16.86 2.75
N ARG A 151 1.96 17.00 3.00
CA ARG A 151 2.59 16.83 4.32
C ARG A 151 2.24 15.49 4.96
N VAL A 152 2.40 14.43 4.19
CA VAL A 152 2.18 13.05 4.60
C VAL A 152 3.40 12.18 4.25
N PRO A 153 3.78 11.22 5.09
CA PRO A 153 4.79 10.22 4.75
C PRO A 153 4.44 9.49 3.45
N ILE A 154 5.48 9.11 2.72
CA ILE A 154 5.37 8.17 1.60
C ILE A 154 6.12 6.89 1.97
N VAL A 155 5.69 5.74 1.44
CA VAL A 155 6.45 4.49 1.62
C VAL A 155 7.56 4.44 0.57
N ILE A 156 8.76 4.86 0.98
CA ILE A 156 9.99 4.80 0.21
C ILE A 156 11.10 4.21 1.09
N THR A 157 11.91 3.30 0.54
CA THR A 157 12.99 2.63 1.27
C THR A 157 14.36 3.20 0.93
N VAL A 158 15.35 2.84 1.73
CA VAL A 158 16.76 3.23 1.54
C VAL A 158 17.36 2.75 0.21
N SER A 159 16.77 1.72 -0.42
CA SER A 159 17.17 1.16 -1.71
C SER A 159 16.04 0.31 -2.31
N LEU A 160 16.05 0.04 -3.61
CA LEU A 160 15.09 -0.89 -4.23
C LEU A 160 15.20 -2.30 -3.67
N GLY A 161 16.41 -2.75 -3.36
CA GLY A 161 16.67 -4.06 -2.76
C GLY A 161 16.15 -4.21 -1.32
N ALA A 162 15.69 -3.14 -0.69
CA ALA A 162 15.04 -3.16 0.62
C ALA A 162 13.51 -3.39 0.54
N TYR A 163 12.93 -3.43 -0.65
CA TYR A 163 11.55 -3.86 -0.84
C TYR A 163 11.44 -5.38 -0.87
N GLY A 164 10.27 -5.89 -0.47
CA GLY A 164 9.95 -7.30 -0.49
C GLY A 164 9.77 -7.91 -1.89
N PRO A 165 9.35 -9.18 -1.96
CA PRO A 165 9.34 -9.96 -3.20
C PRO A 165 8.29 -9.52 -4.23
N ASN A 166 7.32 -8.68 -3.85
CA ASN A 166 6.22 -8.27 -4.72
C ASN A 166 6.45 -6.89 -5.35
N ASN A 167 7.66 -6.34 -5.28
CA ASN A 167 8.02 -5.12 -5.98
C ASN A 167 8.11 -5.39 -7.49
N HIS A 168 7.22 -4.75 -8.26
CA HIS A 168 7.12 -4.92 -9.71
C HIS A 168 7.96 -3.91 -10.52
N ILE A 169 8.85 -3.17 -9.88
CA ILE A 169 9.78 -2.26 -10.57
C ILE A 169 10.94 -3.06 -11.13
N VAL A 170 10.90 -3.30 -12.42
CA VAL A 170 11.90 -4.09 -13.15
C VAL A 170 12.78 -3.17 -14.00
N GLY A 171 14.07 -3.49 -14.11
CA GLY A 171 15.03 -2.78 -14.97
C GLY A 171 15.46 -1.41 -14.45
N VAL A 172 15.24 -1.12 -13.17
CA VAL A 172 15.72 0.10 -12.50
C VAL A 172 16.93 -0.28 -11.64
N SER A 173 18.03 0.47 -11.78
CA SER A 173 19.21 0.27 -10.94
C SER A 173 19.09 1.03 -9.62
N GLU A 174 19.82 0.59 -8.60
CA GLU A 174 19.94 1.31 -7.32
C GLU A 174 20.48 2.74 -7.52
N GLU A 175 21.41 2.92 -8.48
CA GLU A 175 21.96 4.23 -8.81
C GLU A 175 20.89 5.19 -9.37
N ALA A 176 19.97 4.67 -10.20
CA ALA A 176 18.85 5.46 -10.74
C ALA A 176 17.80 5.79 -9.67
N PHE A 177 17.67 4.96 -8.64
CA PHE A 177 16.70 5.16 -7.55
C PHE A 177 17.22 6.08 -6.44
N ALA A 178 18.53 6.05 -6.15
CA ALA A 178 19.15 6.78 -5.05
C ALA A 178 18.81 8.30 -4.98
N PRO A 179 18.70 9.05 -6.10
CA PRO A 179 18.32 10.46 -6.05
C PRO A 179 16.95 10.72 -5.41
N PHE A 180 15.97 9.82 -5.61
CA PHE A 180 14.63 9.97 -5.03
C PHE A 180 14.63 9.73 -3.52
N VAL A 181 15.43 8.76 -3.07
CA VAL A 181 15.66 8.51 -1.64
C VAL A 181 16.29 9.74 -0.98
N GLN A 182 17.30 10.33 -1.63
CA GLN A 182 17.96 11.54 -1.13
C GLN A 182 16.98 12.72 -1.08
N ALA A 183 16.18 12.93 -2.12
CA ALA A 183 15.17 13.98 -2.16
C ALA A 183 14.12 13.82 -1.04
N ALA A 184 13.69 12.60 -0.75
CA ALA A 184 12.79 12.31 0.36
C ALA A 184 13.41 12.70 1.71
N ARG A 185 14.67 12.32 1.95
CA ARG A 185 15.42 12.68 3.17
C ARG A 185 15.60 14.19 3.31
N ASP A 186 16.02 14.86 2.25
CA ASP A 186 16.25 16.32 2.25
C ASP A 186 14.96 17.11 2.50
N SER A 187 13.82 16.52 2.15
CA SER A 187 12.48 17.07 2.40
C SER A 187 11.92 16.71 3.80
N GLY A 188 12.65 15.95 4.61
CA GLY A 188 12.24 15.53 5.94
C GLY A 188 11.23 14.39 5.96
N LEU A 189 10.96 13.74 4.82
CA LEU A 189 10.11 12.57 4.77
C LEU A 189 10.81 11.36 5.42
N PRO A 190 10.09 10.50 6.16
CA PRO A 190 10.66 9.26 6.68
C PRO A 190 11.04 8.33 5.51
N VAL A 191 12.17 7.65 5.66
CA VAL A 191 12.67 6.64 4.71
C VAL A 191 12.82 5.33 5.46
N PHE A 192 12.15 4.30 4.98
CA PHE A 192 12.13 2.99 5.63
C PHE A 192 13.40 2.19 5.34
N ASP A 193 13.92 1.50 6.35
CA ASP A 193 15.09 0.64 6.20
C ASP A 193 14.79 -0.65 5.43
N VAL A 194 13.54 -1.14 5.53
CA VAL A 194 13.07 -2.35 4.85
C VAL A 194 11.54 -2.36 4.73
N VAL A 195 11.04 -2.93 3.63
CA VAL A 195 9.64 -3.37 3.48
C VAL A 195 9.62 -4.90 3.46
N LEU A 196 8.89 -5.49 4.39
CA LEU A 196 8.65 -6.93 4.48
C LEU A 196 7.28 -7.26 3.92
N GLU A 197 7.16 -8.36 3.19
CA GLU A 197 5.92 -8.81 2.55
C GLU A 197 5.85 -10.33 2.49
N THR A 198 4.63 -10.87 2.38
CA THR A 198 4.45 -12.28 2.01
C THR A 198 4.59 -12.44 0.49
N ASP A 199 5.39 -13.39 0.03
CA ASP A 199 5.52 -13.69 -1.40
C ASP A 199 4.21 -14.28 -1.95
N PHE A 200 3.56 -13.59 -2.86
CA PHE A 200 2.33 -14.04 -3.53
C PHE A 200 2.55 -15.27 -4.43
N ARG A 201 3.81 -15.59 -4.79
CA ARG A 201 4.15 -16.77 -5.58
C ARG A 201 4.21 -18.06 -4.75
N ARG A 202 4.08 -17.99 -3.43
CA ARG A 202 4.06 -19.19 -2.61
C ARG A 202 2.91 -20.11 -2.99
N ALA A 203 3.13 -21.41 -2.93
CA ALA A 203 2.09 -22.39 -3.19
C ALA A 203 0.99 -22.37 -2.10
N ALA A 204 -0.26 -22.62 -2.48
CA ALA A 204 -1.35 -22.78 -1.53
C ALA A 204 -1.04 -23.91 -0.53
N GLY A 205 -1.28 -23.66 0.76
CA GLY A 205 -0.96 -24.58 1.85
C GLY A 205 0.52 -24.65 2.24
N ALA A 206 1.43 -23.95 1.56
CA ALA A 206 2.79 -23.80 2.02
C ALA A 206 2.79 -22.89 3.28
N PRO A 207 3.37 -23.34 4.41
CA PRO A 207 3.37 -22.56 5.64
C PRO A 207 4.25 -21.31 5.47
N VAL A 208 3.81 -20.20 6.07
CA VAL A 208 4.63 -19.00 6.25
C VAL A 208 4.91 -18.85 7.73
N ASP A 209 6.19 -18.74 8.07
CA ASP A 209 6.58 -18.36 9.42
C ASP A 209 6.64 -16.82 9.52
N TYR A 210 5.50 -16.21 9.78
CA TYR A 210 5.39 -14.75 9.95
C TYR A 210 6.23 -14.22 11.11
N ARG A 211 6.50 -15.03 12.14
CA ARG A 211 7.37 -14.62 13.24
C ARG A 211 8.80 -14.47 12.75
N SER A 212 9.29 -15.45 12.01
CA SER A 212 10.61 -15.37 11.37
C SER A 212 10.66 -14.24 10.34
N LEU A 213 9.61 -14.03 9.56
CA LEU A 213 9.53 -12.93 8.60
C LEU A 213 9.69 -11.57 9.30
N LEU A 214 8.91 -11.30 10.35
CA LEU A 214 9.04 -10.06 11.13
C LEU A 214 10.39 -9.97 11.84
N GLY A 215 10.97 -11.10 12.24
CA GLY A 215 12.32 -11.18 12.83
C GLY A 215 13.44 -10.77 11.85
N THR A 216 13.17 -10.67 10.54
CA THR A 216 14.13 -10.14 9.55
C THR A 216 14.10 -8.62 9.46
N ALA A 217 13.16 -7.95 10.13
CA ALA A 217 13.12 -6.49 10.21
C ALA A 217 14.44 -5.96 10.78
N LYS A 218 14.94 -4.88 10.18
CA LYS A 218 16.24 -4.31 10.54
C LYS A 218 16.19 -2.78 10.44
N GLY A 219 17.17 -2.13 11.03
CA GLY A 219 17.28 -0.67 11.05
C GLY A 219 16.47 -0.04 12.19
N GLU A 220 16.11 1.21 12.02
CA GLU A 220 15.36 1.99 13.01
C GLU A 220 13.86 2.02 12.71
N LEU A 221 13.49 1.98 11.40
CA LEU A 221 12.11 2.07 10.91
C LEU A 221 11.86 1.01 9.83
N ALA A 222 10.95 0.07 10.12
CA ALA A 222 10.57 -1.00 9.19
C ALA A 222 9.07 -0.93 8.87
N PHE A 223 8.70 -1.41 7.67
CA PHE A 223 7.33 -1.47 7.18
C PHE A 223 7.00 -2.92 6.77
N CYS A 224 5.83 -3.41 7.14
CA CYS A 224 5.32 -4.71 6.71
C CYS A 224 4.07 -4.49 5.86
N ALA A 225 4.16 -4.74 4.56
CA ALA A 225 3.05 -4.67 3.63
C ALA A 225 2.35 -6.04 3.57
N PHE A 226 1.25 -6.18 4.28
CA PHE A 226 0.40 -7.37 4.27
C PHE A 226 -0.93 -7.08 3.58
N HIS A 227 -1.65 -8.12 3.20
CA HIS A 227 -2.86 -8.00 2.40
C HIS A 227 -4.03 -8.79 3.00
N PRO A 228 -4.30 -8.68 4.32
CA PRO A 228 -5.29 -9.52 4.98
C PRO A 228 -6.69 -9.33 4.38
N ASN A 229 -7.40 -10.43 4.19
CA ASN A 229 -8.75 -10.43 3.64
C ASN A 229 -9.58 -11.55 4.27
N THR A 230 -10.84 -11.26 4.61
CA THR A 230 -11.74 -12.31 5.06
C THR A 230 -12.11 -13.22 3.87
N PRO A 231 -12.30 -14.54 4.10
CA PRO A 231 -12.76 -15.44 3.05
C PRO A 231 -14.09 -15.02 2.42
N GLY A 232 -14.31 -15.34 1.14
CA GLY A 232 -15.55 -15.12 0.42
C GLY A 232 -15.32 -14.55 -0.99
N GLU A 233 -15.31 -13.22 -1.14
CA GLU A 233 -15.15 -12.57 -2.44
C GLU A 233 -13.75 -12.74 -3.03
N VAL A 234 -12.72 -12.72 -2.17
CA VAL A 234 -11.31 -12.71 -2.60
C VAL A 234 -10.94 -13.97 -3.39
N GLU A 235 -11.52 -15.12 -3.09
CA GLU A 235 -11.27 -16.36 -3.82
C GLU A 235 -11.84 -16.32 -5.25
N VAL A 236 -12.83 -15.47 -5.52
CA VAL A 236 -13.36 -15.24 -6.86
C VAL A 236 -12.55 -14.19 -7.60
N ILE A 237 -12.10 -13.17 -6.88
CA ILE A 237 -11.29 -12.07 -7.44
C ILE A 237 -9.87 -12.55 -7.80
N GLU A 238 -9.26 -13.34 -6.91
CA GLU A 238 -7.88 -13.83 -6.99
C GLU A 238 -7.77 -15.33 -6.68
N PRO A 239 -8.31 -16.22 -7.52
CA PRO A 239 -8.34 -17.64 -7.21
C PRO A 239 -6.96 -18.27 -6.95
N ASP A 240 -5.93 -17.75 -7.62
CA ASP A 240 -4.57 -18.30 -7.52
C ASP A 240 -3.79 -17.83 -6.29
N THR A 241 -4.11 -16.66 -5.73
CA THR A 241 -3.31 -16.01 -4.67
C THR A 241 -4.12 -15.62 -3.42
N SER A 242 -5.43 -15.82 -3.43
CA SER A 242 -6.34 -15.51 -2.31
C SER A 242 -5.89 -16.13 -0.98
N HIS A 243 -5.27 -17.32 -1.03
CA HIS A 243 -4.76 -18.03 0.14
C HIS A 243 -3.69 -17.23 0.92
N VAL A 244 -2.94 -16.35 0.27
CA VAL A 244 -2.00 -15.45 0.96
C VAL A 244 -2.78 -14.54 1.89
N ARG A 245 -3.82 -13.91 1.36
CA ARG A 245 -4.62 -12.92 2.06
C ARG A 245 -5.46 -13.51 3.19
N THR A 246 -6.09 -14.66 2.94
CA THR A 246 -6.91 -15.33 3.96
C THR A 246 -6.08 -15.94 5.08
N ASP A 247 -4.87 -16.43 4.79
CA ASP A 247 -3.95 -16.94 5.81
C ASP A 247 -3.44 -15.81 6.72
N GLU A 248 -3.14 -14.64 6.17
CA GLU A 248 -2.76 -13.45 6.94
C GLU A 248 -3.88 -13.04 7.89
N TYR A 249 -5.10 -12.91 7.38
CA TYR A 249 -6.25 -12.60 8.22
C TYR A 249 -6.47 -13.66 9.31
N ALA A 250 -6.44 -14.94 8.93
CA ALA A 250 -6.65 -16.04 9.86
C ALA A 250 -5.63 -16.05 11.02
N LEU A 251 -4.36 -15.76 10.73
CA LEU A 251 -3.32 -15.68 11.75
C LEU A 251 -3.45 -14.40 12.59
N PHE A 252 -3.56 -13.23 11.94
CA PHE A 252 -3.49 -11.93 12.61
C PHE A 252 -4.71 -11.66 13.48
N SER A 253 -5.84 -12.34 13.24
CA SER A 253 -7.03 -12.29 14.10
C SER A 253 -6.91 -13.10 15.39
N THR A 254 -5.84 -13.89 15.58
CA THR A 254 -5.70 -14.74 16.76
C THR A 254 -5.13 -14.01 17.98
N LEU A 255 -5.63 -14.40 19.16
CA LEU A 255 -5.06 -13.92 20.43
C LEU A 255 -3.58 -14.32 20.61
N VAL A 256 -3.19 -15.47 20.08
CA VAL A 256 -1.79 -15.96 20.12
C VAL A 256 -0.87 -15.02 19.34
N TRP A 257 -1.30 -14.54 18.20
CA TRP A 257 -0.54 -13.57 17.42
C TRP A 257 -0.42 -12.23 18.14
N LYS A 258 -1.54 -11.71 18.67
CA LYS A 258 -1.57 -10.47 19.45
C LYS A 258 -0.63 -10.53 20.67
N GLN A 259 -0.65 -11.63 21.41
CA GLN A 259 0.23 -11.83 22.56
C GLN A 259 1.70 -11.87 22.13
N TRP A 260 2.00 -12.60 21.06
CA TRP A 260 3.36 -12.67 20.53
C TRP A 260 3.87 -11.29 20.09
N LEU A 261 3.06 -10.47 19.41
CA LEU A 261 3.43 -9.10 19.01
C LEU A 261 3.79 -8.24 20.25
N ALA A 262 3.01 -8.35 21.31
CA ALA A 262 3.21 -7.59 22.54
C ALA A 262 4.50 -7.98 23.32
N GLU A 263 5.08 -9.14 23.03
CA GLU A 263 6.29 -9.66 23.66
C GLU A 263 7.57 -9.30 22.88
N GLN A 264 7.43 -8.65 21.72
CA GLN A 264 8.59 -8.31 20.89
C GLN A 264 9.25 -7.01 21.33
N ASP A 265 10.55 -6.85 21.01
CA ASP A 265 11.34 -5.68 21.34
C ASP A 265 11.15 -4.48 20.36
N PHE A 266 10.28 -4.62 19.34
CA PHE A 266 9.93 -3.51 18.46
C PHE A 266 8.74 -2.70 19.01
N VAL A 267 8.69 -1.44 18.66
CA VAL A 267 7.56 -0.54 18.97
C VAL A 267 6.64 -0.52 17.75
N LEU A 268 5.41 -1.04 17.89
CA LEU A 268 4.42 -0.95 16.85
C LEU A 268 3.87 0.48 16.77
N ILE A 269 4.04 1.12 15.62
CA ILE A 269 3.57 2.49 15.36
C ILE A 269 2.64 2.52 14.14
N GLY A 270 1.78 3.54 14.07
CA GLY A 270 0.97 3.85 12.89
C GLY A 270 1.65 4.87 11.98
N MET A 271 1.17 4.96 10.74
CA MET A 271 1.63 5.99 9.79
C MET A 271 1.17 7.39 10.20
N ARG A 272 0.06 7.49 10.93
CA ARG A 272 -0.41 8.75 11.55
C ARG A 272 0.64 9.34 12.50
N GLU A 273 1.32 8.51 13.28
CA GLU A 273 2.38 8.99 14.17
C GLU A 273 3.54 9.59 13.39
N LEU A 274 3.96 8.97 12.29
CA LEU A 274 5.00 9.51 11.40
C LEU A 274 4.54 10.82 10.75
N ARG A 275 3.29 10.90 10.28
CA ARG A 275 2.71 12.14 9.74
C ARG A 275 2.71 13.27 10.78
N ASP A 276 2.31 12.97 11.98
CA ASP A 276 2.21 13.98 13.02
C ASP A 276 3.60 14.49 13.46
N ARG A 277 4.62 13.64 13.39
CA ARG A 277 6.02 14.05 13.54
C ARG A 277 6.47 14.98 12.40
N LEU A 278 6.12 14.65 11.15
CA LEU A 278 6.42 15.46 9.96
C LEU A 278 5.76 16.84 9.99
N ARG A 279 4.60 16.96 10.64
CA ARG A 279 3.82 18.20 10.71
C ARG A 279 4.21 19.15 11.86
N ARG A 280 5.06 18.69 12.78
CA ARG A 280 5.62 19.51 13.87
C ARG A 280 6.72 20.43 13.38
#